data_bb0b344f387c83cd4163f4908307d2e0
#
_entry.id   bb0b344f387c83cd4163f4908307d2e0
#
_cell.length_a   1.000
_cell.length_b   1.000
_cell.length_c   1.000
_cell.angle_alpha   90.00
_cell.angle_beta   90.00
_cell.angle_gamma   90.00
#
_symmetry.space_group_name_H-M   'P 1'
#
loop_
_entity.id
_entity.type
_entity.pdbx_description
1 polymer ?
#
loop_
_entity_poly.entity_id
_entity_poly.type
_entity_poly.pdbx_seq_one_letter_code
_entity_poly.pdbx_strand_id
1 'polypeptide(L)'
;VKGLTGMDGMIAGASGLAILGSVTAYCIINANSFTVRKLTLASAKISRAANFAFISDVHVGSNPPRHLEKICQRLNTLEFDALLIGGDLFDSSDFKLEDIAALGALDTDIHFVTGNHEGYVKGFEGLLARFPELNINVLENAAAQVRGINLIGVSDEQPVPARAAAVEQMSREGAFNLALVHQPSIWERTQSKIDLMLCGHTHNGQIFPFNFLVRLQFRHVHGLFAEGGSTLYVSSGAGCWGPRMRLGSRNEIVMIELRPA
;
A
#
# COMPACT_ATOMS: atom_id res chain seq x y z
N VAL A 1 -4.06 -52.05 10.37
CA VAL A 1 -4.64 -50.69 10.34
C VAL A 1 -6.14 -50.89 10.54
N LYS A 2 -6.70 -50.64 11.75
CA LYS A 2 -8.16 -50.66 11.97
C LYS A 2 -8.74 -49.49 11.17
N GLY A 3 -9.61 -49.78 10.21
CA GLY A 3 -10.39 -48.78 9.51
C GLY A 3 -11.25 -48.01 10.52
N LEU A 4 -11.35 -46.68 10.34
CA LEU A 4 -12.26 -45.85 11.10
C LEU A 4 -13.67 -46.41 11.00
N THR A 5 -14.40 -46.52 12.11
CA THR A 5 -15.82 -46.87 12.07
C THR A 5 -16.59 -45.76 11.34
N GLY A 6 -17.79 -46.04 10.80
CA GLY A 6 -18.58 -45.01 10.10
C GLY A 6 -18.83 -43.77 10.95
N MET A 7 -19.01 -43.94 12.26
CA MET A 7 -19.21 -42.83 13.21
C MET A 7 -17.93 -42.02 13.43
N ASP A 8 -16.77 -42.69 13.54
CA ASP A 8 -15.47 -42.01 13.66
C ASP A 8 -15.15 -41.20 12.40
N GLY A 9 -15.50 -41.73 11.21
CA GLY A 9 -15.37 -41.02 9.94
C GLY A 9 -16.27 -39.79 9.84
N MET A 10 -17.49 -39.86 10.32
CA MET A 10 -18.43 -38.72 10.37
C MET A 10 -17.93 -37.63 11.34
N ILE A 11 -17.46 -37.99 12.52
CA ILE A 11 -16.91 -37.05 13.51
C ILE A 11 -15.66 -36.38 12.94
N ALA A 12 -14.73 -37.10 12.35
CA ALA A 12 -13.54 -36.54 11.71
C ALA A 12 -13.89 -35.58 10.57
N GLY A 13 -14.87 -35.94 9.71
CA GLY A 13 -15.38 -35.10 8.65
C GLY A 13 -16.02 -33.80 9.16
N ALA A 14 -16.90 -33.92 10.15
CA ALA A 14 -17.53 -32.74 10.78
C ALA A 14 -16.51 -31.83 11.45
N SER A 15 -15.51 -32.37 12.14
CA SER A 15 -14.42 -31.60 12.75
C SER A 15 -13.58 -30.88 11.69
N GLY A 16 -13.25 -31.56 10.58
CA GLY A 16 -12.51 -30.95 9.46
C GLY A 16 -13.26 -29.77 8.84
N LEU A 17 -14.58 -29.92 8.61
CA LEU A 17 -15.43 -28.83 8.09
C LEU A 17 -15.53 -27.67 9.07
N ALA A 18 -15.63 -27.94 10.37
CA ALA A 18 -15.67 -26.90 11.40
C ALA A 18 -14.35 -26.10 11.45
N ILE A 19 -13.20 -26.77 11.37
CA ILE A 19 -11.88 -26.12 11.32
C ILE A 19 -11.78 -25.26 10.06
N LEU A 20 -12.11 -25.79 8.89
CA LEU A 20 -12.06 -25.06 7.62
C LEU A 20 -12.95 -23.82 7.66
N GLY A 21 -14.19 -23.97 8.16
CA GLY A 21 -15.13 -22.87 8.33
C GLY A 21 -14.59 -21.78 9.27
N SER A 22 -13.99 -22.19 10.39
CA SER A 22 -13.39 -21.27 11.36
C SER A 22 -12.19 -20.50 10.78
N VAL A 23 -11.30 -21.17 10.06
CA VAL A 23 -10.16 -20.54 9.38
C VAL A 23 -10.65 -19.58 8.30
N THR A 24 -11.65 -19.99 7.51
CA THR A 24 -12.24 -19.11 6.47
C THR A 24 -12.86 -17.87 7.09
N ALA A 25 -13.67 -18.02 8.15
CA ALA A 25 -14.25 -16.90 8.87
C ALA A 25 -13.18 -15.96 9.44
N TYR A 26 -12.13 -16.51 10.06
CA TYR A 26 -10.98 -15.74 10.52
C TYR A 26 -10.32 -14.94 9.38
N CYS A 27 -10.07 -15.57 8.23
CA CYS A 27 -9.46 -14.90 7.07
C CYS A 27 -10.31 -13.74 6.56
N ILE A 28 -11.63 -13.90 6.51
CA ILE A 28 -12.58 -12.87 6.07
C ILE A 28 -12.63 -11.72 7.10
N ILE A 29 -12.70 -12.02 8.39
CA ILE A 29 -12.69 -11.01 9.45
C ILE A 29 -11.39 -10.22 9.40
N ASN A 30 -10.26 -10.90 9.25
CA ASN A 30 -8.94 -10.29 9.19
C ASN A 30 -8.78 -9.37 7.95
N ALA A 31 -9.35 -9.75 6.81
CA ALA A 31 -9.39 -8.93 5.59
C ALA A 31 -10.29 -7.70 5.68
N ASN A 32 -11.17 -7.62 6.67
CA ASN A 32 -12.07 -6.47 6.91
C ASN A 32 -11.61 -5.59 8.08
N SER A 33 -10.48 -5.89 8.69
CA SER A 33 -9.90 -5.11 9.80
C SER A 33 -8.62 -4.42 9.39
N PHE A 34 -8.33 -3.25 9.99
CA PHE A 34 -7.15 -2.46 9.69
C PHE A 34 -6.28 -2.32 10.94
N THR A 35 -4.97 -2.46 10.75
CA THR A 35 -3.97 -2.11 11.76
C THR A 35 -3.41 -0.73 11.43
N VAL A 36 -3.38 0.18 12.40
CA VAL A 36 -2.67 1.45 12.23
C VAL A 36 -1.23 1.23 12.72
N ARG A 37 -0.28 1.39 11.80
CA ARG A 37 1.16 1.34 12.08
C ARG A 37 1.69 2.76 12.24
N LYS A 38 2.68 2.94 13.12
CA LYS A 38 3.40 4.20 13.26
C LYS A 38 4.85 4.01 12.86
N LEU A 39 5.34 4.93 12.03
CA LEU A 39 6.72 5.05 11.61
C LEU A 39 7.19 6.47 11.99
N THR A 40 8.19 6.58 12.82
CA THR A 40 8.78 7.88 13.20
C THR A 40 10.22 7.94 12.72
N LEU A 41 10.56 9.00 11.98
CA LEU A 41 11.90 9.28 11.48
C LEU A 41 12.31 10.69 11.88
N ALA A 42 13.56 10.83 12.33
CA ALA A 42 14.18 12.15 12.60
C ALA A 42 15.32 12.38 11.62
N SER A 43 15.44 13.62 11.12
CA SER A 43 16.53 14.00 10.21
C SER A 43 16.84 15.49 10.34
N ALA A 44 18.12 15.85 10.26
CA ALA A 44 18.55 17.24 10.18
C ALA A 44 18.09 17.97 8.91
N LYS A 45 17.65 17.22 7.88
CA LYS A 45 17.06 17.77 6.65
C LYS A 45 15.60 18.21 6.83
N ILE A 46 14.97 17.87 7.95
CA ILE A 46 13.59 18.23 8.27
C ILE A 46 13.61 19.49 9.13
N SER A 47 13.08 20.59 8.60
CA SER A 47 13.02 21.87 9.33
C SER A 47 11.76 22.01 10.19
N ARG A 48 10.68 21.29 9.85
CA ARG A 48 9.37 21.30 10.53
C ARG A 48 8.79 19.90 10.54
N ALA A 49 8.17 19.53 11.66
CA ALA A 49 7.46 18.26 11.74
C ALA A 49 6.36 18.14 10.67
N ALA A 50 6.26 16.97 10.07
CA ALA A 50 5.25 16.62 9.07
C ALA A 50 4.71 15.22 9.34
N ASN A 51 3.38 15.07 9.26
CA ASN A 51 2.69 13.82 9.49
C ASN A 51 1.98 13.39 8.19
N PHE A 52 2.21 12.18 7.74
CA PHE A 52 1.55 11.63 6.57
C PHE A 52 0.77 10.38 6.94
N ALA A 53 -0.40 10.20 6.33
CA ALA A 53 -1.03 8.90 6.26
C ALA A 53 -0.60 8.23 4.95
N PHE A 54 -0.27 6.94 4.99
CA PHE A 54 0.07 6.17 3.81
C PHE A 54 -0.80 4.93 3.72
N ILE A 55 -1.40 4.71 2.55
CA ILE A 55 -2.12 3.50 2.16
C ILE A 55 -1.64 3.06 0.78
N SER A 56 -1.82 1.78 0.48
CA SER A 56 -1.48 1.17 -0.81
C SER A 56 -2.38 -0.02 -1.04
N ASP A 57 -2.50 -0.49 -2.27
CA ASP A 57 -3.15 -1.76 -2.61
C ASP A 57 -4.59 -1.86 -2.07
N VAL A 58 -5.40 -0.85 -2.35
CA VAL A 58 -6.81 -0.81 -1.93
C VAL A 58 -7.65 -1.75 -2.79
N HIS A 59 -7.32 -1.85 -4.10
CA HIS A 59 -7.96 -2.73 -5.08
C HIS A 59 -9.49 -2.57 -5.11
N VAL A 60 -9.98 -1.36 -5.37
CA VAL A 60 -11.40 -1.15 -5.68
C VAL A 60 -11.73 -1.90 -6.97
N GLY A 61 -12.63 -2.86 -6.86
CA GLY A 61 -12.89 -3.89 -7.85
C GLY A 61 -12.87 -5.25 -7.17
N SER A 62 -11.70 -5.75 -6.77
CA SER A 62 -11.58 -6.90 -5.85
C SER A 62 -12.23 -6.61 -4.50
N ASN A 63 -12.08 -5.38 -4.00
CA ASN A 63 -12.81 -4.87 -2.84
C ASN A 63 -13.93 -3.93 -3.28
N PRO A 64 -15.13 -4.00 -2.68
CA PRO A 64 -16.20 -3.06 -3.01
C PRO A 64 -15.88 -1.65 -2.51
N PRO A 65 -16.47 -0.58 -3.11
CA PRO A 65 -16.26 0.81 -2.70
C PRO A 65 -16.42 1.07 -1.19
N ARG A 66 -17.36 0.39 -0.54
CA ARG A 66 -17.56 0.45 0.93
C ARG A 66 -16.33 0.06 1.75
N HIS A 67 -15.36 -0.66 1.15
CA HIS A 67 -14.10 -0.96 1.83
C HIS A 67 -13.23 0.28 1.92
N LEU A 68 -13.13 1.06 0.84
CA LEU A 68 -12.45 2.35 0.83
C LEU A 68 -13.17 3.35 1.76
N GLU A 69 -14.50 3.37 1.78
CA GLU A 69 -15.25 4.21 2.73
C GLU A 69 -14.85 3.93 4.18
N LYS A 70 -14.65 2.65 4.57
CA LYS A 70 -14.16 2.29 5.91
C LYS A 70 -12.74 2.76 6.16
N ILE A 71 -11.87 2.72 5.14
CA ILE A 71 -10.51 3.27 5.22
C ILE A 71 -10.60 4.78 5.48
N CYS A 72 -11.40 5.51 4.71
CA CYS A 72 -11.61 6.95 4.87
C CYS A 72 -12.22 7.30 6.23
N GLN A 73 -13.21 6.53 6.72
CA GLN A 73 -13.75 6.69 8.07
C GLN A 73 -12.65 6.51 9.13
N ARG A 74 -11.74 5.56 8.96
CA ARG A 74 -10.61 5.39 9.88
C ARG A 74 -9.60 6.53 9.76
N LEU A 75 -9.28 6.98 8.55
CA LEU A 75 -8.39 8.12 8.31
C LEU A 75 -8.93 9.40 8.98
N ASN A 76 -10.22 9.68 8.91
CA ASN A 76 -10.86 10.82 9.58
C ASN A 76 -10.73 10.83 11.12
N THR A 77 -10.31 9.72 11.74
CA THR A 77 -10.01 9.65 13.18
C THR A 77 -8.53 9.89 13.49
N LEU A 78 -7.70 10.14 12.48
CA LEU A 78 -6.25 10.32 12.59
C LEU A 78 -5.87 11.74 12.17
N GLU A 79 -4.80 12.27 12.75
CA GLU A 79 -4.27 13.59 12.41
C GLU A 79 -3.05 13.45 11.49
N PHE A 80 -3.14 14.01 10.28
CA PHE A 80 -2.06 14.03 9.30
C PHE A 80 -2.18 15.23 8.36
N ASP A 81 -1.07 15.60 7.73
CA ASP A 81 -0.96 16.77 6.85
C ASP A 81 -1.32 16.44 5.39
N ALA A 82 -1.09 15.20 4.94
CA ALA A 82 -1.46 14.73 3.61
C ALA A 82 -1.61 13.20 3.60
N LEU A 83 -2.43 12.69 2.67
CA LEU A 83 -2.58 11.27 2.38
C LEU A 83 -1.70 10.88 1.19
N LEU A 84 -0.90 9.84 1.34
CA LEU A 84 -0.08 9.25 0.30
C LEU A 84 -0.68 7.90 -0.12
N ILE A 85 -0.93 7.70 -1.41
CA ILE A 85 -1.48 6.46 -1.97
C ILE A 85 -0.46 5.82 -2.89
N GLY A 86 0.07 4.67 -2.49
CA GLY A 86 1.19 3.96 -3.10
C GLY A 86 0.82 3.00 -4.23
N GLY A 87 -0.21 3.31 -5.04
CA GLY A 87 -0.62 2.52 -6.19
C GLY A 87 -1.59 1.39 -5.87
N ASP A 88 -2.06 0.71 -6.91
CA ASP A 88 -3.06 -0.35 -6.87
C ASP A 88 -4.33 0.08 -6.11
N LEU A 89 -4.81 1.29 -6.45
CA LEU A 89 -6.04 1.85 -5.89
C LEU A 89 -7.27 1.11 -6.44
N PHE A 90 -7.24 0.73 -7.71
CA PHE A 90 -8.31 0.00 -8.39
C PHE A 90 -7.77 -1.07 -9.35
N ASP A 91 -8.58 -2.11 -9.59
CA ASP A 91 -8.20 -3.27 -10.40
C ASP A 91 -9.34 -3.82 -11.27
N SER A 92 -10.39 -3.04 -11.52
CA SER A 92 -11.53 -3.42 -12.36
C SER A 92 -11.70 -2.48 -13.54
N SER A 93 -11.97 -3.03 -14.74
CA SER A 93 -12.32 -2.24 -15.92
C SER A 93 -13.69 -1.56 -15.84
N ASP A 94 -14.54 -1.98 -14.89
CA ASP A 94 -15.84 -1.35 -14.62
C ASP A 94 -15.74 -0.24 -13.56
N PHE A 95 -14.52 0.08 -13.12
CA PHE A 95 -14.24 1.13 -12.15
C PHE A 95 -14.73 2.50 -12.63
N LYS A 96 -15.32 3.26 -11.73
CA LYS A 96 -15.79 4.63 -11.95
C LYS A 96 -15.22 5.55 -10.89
N LEU A 97 -15.14 6.85 -11.22
CA LEU A 97 -14.63 7.85 -10.27
C LEU A 97 -15.47 7.88 -8.97
N GLU A 98 -16.76 7.62 -9.08
CA GLU A 98 -17.70 7.55 -7.96
C GLU A 98 -17.33 6.46 -6.96
N ASP A 99 -16.65 5.39 -7.39
CA ASP A 99 -16.22 4.28 -6.52
C ASP A 99 -15.14 4.71 -5.51
N ILE A 100 -14.44 5.82 -5.80
CA ILE A 100 -13.44 6.43 -4.89
C ILE A 100 -13.87 7.80 -4.36
N ALA A 101 -15.12 8.21 -4.53
CA ALA A 101 -15.63 9.51 -4.08
C ALA A 101 -15.40 9.78 -2.58
N ALA A 102 -15.29 8.72 -1.76
CA ALA A 102 -14.97 8.85 -0.34
C ALA A 102 -13.61 9.51 -0.08
N LEU A 103 -12.65 9.45 -1.03
CA LEU A 103 -11.38 10.16 -0.93
C LEU A 103 -11.57 11.67 -1.04
N GLY A 104 -12.42 12.14 -1.94
CA GLY A 104 -12.72 13.57 -2.10
C GLY A 104 -13.46 14.20 -0.90
N ALA A 105 -13.97 13.38 0.02
CA ALA A 105 -14.59 13.86 1.27
C ALA A 105 -13.56 14.02 2.41
N LEU A 106 -12.30 13.67 2.21
CA LEU A 106 -11.22 13.92 3.17
C LEU A 106 -10.77 15.38 3.05
N ASP A 107 -10.68 16.09 4.18
CA ASP A 107 -10.19 17.47 4.23
C ASP A 107 -8.65 17.48 4.27
N THR A 108 -8.01 17.02 3.20
CA THR A 108 -6.56 16.89 3.09
C THR A 108 -6.10 16.81 1.64
N ASP A 109 -4.85 17.19 1.39
CA ASP A 109 -4.19 16.93 0.11
C ASP A 109 -3.92 15.43 -0.04
N ILE A 110 -4.21 14.90 -1.22
CA ILE A 110 -3.97 13.48 -1.54
C ILE A 110 -2.95 13.43 -2.67
N HIS A 111 -1.90 12.61 -2.49
CA HIS A 111 -0.91 12.34 -3.51
C HIS A 111 -0.93 10.86 -3.87
N PHE A 112 -1.03 10.57 -5.16
CA PHE A 112 -1.19 9.23 -5.70
C PHE A 112 -0.11 8.91 -6.71
N VAL A 113 0.41 7.70 -6.70
CA VAL A 113 1.19 7.10 -7.79
C VAL A 113 0.48 5.86 -8.31
N THR A 114 0.67 5.55 -9.58
CA THR A 114 0.13 4.32 -10.17
C THR A 114 0.90 3.09 -9.68
N GLY A 115 0.17 1.97 -9.52
CA GLY A 115 0.72 0.64 -9.40
C GLY A 115 0.58 -0.14 -10.71
N ASN A 116 0.90 -1.43 -10.68
CA ASN A 116 0.79 -2.25 -11.88
C ASN A 116 -0.66 -2.58 -12.25
N HIS A 117 -1.60 -2.56 -11.31
CA HIS A 117 -3.00 -2.87 -11.58
C HIS A 117 -3.71 -1.77 -12.35
N GLU A 118 -3.36 -0.50 -12.14
CA GLU A 118 -3.89 0.60 -12.94
C GLU A 118 -3.59 0.37 -14.43
N GLY A 119 -2.38 -0.08 -14.78
CA GLY A 119 -1.98 -0.37 -16.15
C GLY A 119 -2.75 -1.52 -16.83
N TYR A 120 -3.45 -2.36 -16.07
CA TYR A 120 -4.31 -3.42 -16.62
C TYR A 120 -5.74 -2.94 -16.92
N VAL A 121 -6.12 -1.77 -16.42
CA VAL A 121 -7.46 -1.23 -16.59
C VAL A 121 -7.54 -0.40 -17.89
N LYS A 122 -8.42 -0.78 -18.79
CA LYS A 122 -8.60 -0.06 -20.06
C LYS A 122 -9.12 1.35 -19.82
N GLY A 123 -8.46 2.34 -20.44
CA GLY A 123 -8.88 3.74 -20.35
C GLY A 123 -8.59 4.40 -19.01
N PHE A 124 -7.69 3.83 -18.21
CA PHE A 124 -7.34 4.35 -16.89
C PHE A 124 -6.75 5.76 -16.95
N GLU A 125 -6.04 6.12 -18.04
CA GLU A 125 -5.50 7.48 -18.23
C GLU A 125 -6.61 8.54 -18.21
N GLY A 126 -7.76 8.24 -18.84
CA GLY A 126 -8.93 9.10 -18.81
C GLY A 126 -9.53 9.25 -17.41
N LEU A 127 -9.43 8.23 -16.58
CA LEU A 127 -9.82 8.28 -15.15
C LEU A 127 -8.82 9.10 -14.33
N LEU A 128 -7.52 8.89 -14.53
CA LEU A 128 -6.47 9.66 -13.82
C LEU A 128 -6.61 11.16 -14.11
N ALA A 129 -6.94 11.54 -15.33
CA ALA A 129 -7.17 12.94 -15.71
C ALA A 129 -8.30 13.61 -14.88
N ARG A 130 -9.20 12.81 -14.30
CA ARG A 130 -10.31 13.27 -13.46
C ARG A 130 -10.01 13.24 -11.95
N PHE A 131 -8.89 12.68 -11.52
CA PHE A 131 -8.52 12.61 -10.10
C PHE A 131 -8.47 13.98 -9.41
N PRO A 132 -8.05 15.08 -10.07
CA PRO A 132 -8.17 16.42 -9.50
C PRO A 132 -9.59 16.84 -9.09
N GLU A 133 -10.65 16.25 -9.66
CA GLU A 133 -12.03 16.46 -9.20
C GLU A 133 -12.26 16.02 -7.76
N LEU A 134 -11.43 15.10 -7.26
CA LEU A 134 -11.44 14.59 -5.88
C LEU A 134 -10.26 15.09 -5.04
N ASN A 135 -9.60 16.18 -5.44
CA ASN A 135 -8.40 16.72 -4.78
C ASN A 135 -7.23 15.71 -4.72
N ILE A 136 -7.12 14.82 -5.71
CA ILE A 136 -6.03 13.84 -5.81
C ILE A 136 -4.99 14.34 -6.81
N ASN A 137 -3.77 14.58 -6.32
CA ASN A 137 -2.62 14.94 -7.12
C ASN A 137 -1.91 13.68 -7.61
N VAL A 138 -1.95 13.42 -8.90
CA VAL A 138 -1.27 12.27 -9.52
C VAL A 138 0.20 12.62 -9.74
N LEU A 139 1.10 11.82 -9.16
CA LEU A 139 2.55 12.00 -9.26
C LEU A 139 3.15 10.91 -10.15
N GLU A 140 3.00 11.07 -11.46
CA GLU A 140 3.62 10.16 -12.44
C GLU A 140 4.95 10.74 -12.92
N ASN A 141 6.06 10.24 -12.35
CA ASN A 141 7.40 10.76 -12.58
C ASN A 141 7.46 12.29 -12.31
N ALA A 142 6.86 12.69 -11.21
CA ALA A 142 6.73 14.08 -10.79
C ALA A 142 7.09 14.25 -9.31
N ALA A 143 7.54 15.44 -8.94
CA ALA A 143 7.83 15.77 -7.55
C ALA A 143 6.99 16.96 -7.06
N ALA A 144 6.53 16.89 -5.83
CA ALA A 144 5.81 17.95 -5.13
C ALA A 144 6.52 18.36 -3.83
N GLN A 145 6.33 19.59 -3.40
CA GLN A 145 6.77 20.06 -2.09
C GLN A 145 5.62 20.00 -1.11
N VAL A 146 5.70 19.10 -0.13
CA VAL A 146 4.65 18.90 0.86
C VAL A 146 5.25 19.09 2.25
N ARG A 147 4.83 20.14 2.97
CA ARG A 147 5.35 20.46 4.33
C ARG A 147 6.87 20.56 4.42
N GLY A 148 7.55 20.98 3.36
CA GLY A 148 9.01 21.08 3.31
C GLY A 148 9.73 19.77 2.96
N ILE A 149 8.97 18.71 2.66
CA ILE A 149 9.47 17.42 2.20
C ILE A 149 9.41 17.39 0.67
N ASN A 150 10.48 16.93 0.02
CA ASN A 150 10.49 16.67 -1.40
C ASN A 150 9.85 15.30 -1.66
N LEU A 151 8.54 15.30 -1.95
CA LEU A 151 7.78 14.09 -2.28
C LEU A 151 7.98 13.77 -3.77
N ILE A 152 8.53 12.60 -4.04
CA ILE A 152 8.86 12.11 -5.39
C ILE A 152 7.93 10.94 -5.71
N GLY A 153 7.06 11.09 -6.71
CA GLY A 153 6.19 10.02 -7.20
C GLY A 153 6.72 9.42 -8.49
N VAL A 154 6.76 8.09 -8.57
CA VAL A 154 7.24 7.37 -9.75
C VAL A 154 6.20 6.35 -10.21
N SER A 155 5.83 6.45 -11.48
CA SER A 155 4.92 5.51 -12.16
C SER A 155 5.51 4.10 -12.21
N ASP A 156 4.66 3.10 -12.02
CA ASP A 156 5.08 1.68 -12.08
C ASP A 156 5.18 1.13 -13.53
N GLU A 157 4.72 1.88 -14.51
CA GLU A 157 4.70 1.45 -15.92
C GLU A 157 6.10 1.30 -16.54
N GLN A 158 7.09 2.02 -15.98
CA GLN A 158 8.44 2.05 -16.53
C GLN A 158 9.31 0.90 -16.01
N PRO A 159 10.28 0.41 -16.80
CA PRO A 159 11.27 -0.56 -16.32
C PRO A 159 12.07 -0.05 -15.12
N VAL A 160 12.52 -0.96 -14.25
CA VAL A 160 13.29 -0.65 -13.03
C VAL A 160 14.42 0.38 -13.23
N PRO A 161 15.28 0.31 -14.29
CA PRO A 161 16.32 1.33 -14.49
C PRO A 161 15.77 2.73 -14.74
N ALA A 162 14.68 2.86 -15.50
CA ALA A 162 14.07 4.14 -15.80
C ALA A 162 13.40 4.75 -14.55
N ARG A 163 12.71 3.92 -13.73
CA ARG A 163 12.14 4.34 -12.46
C ARG A 163 13.22 4.85 -11.49
N ALA A 164 14.35 4.15 -11.40
CA ALA A 164 15.47 4.57 -10.55
C ALA A 164 16.06 5.91 -11.04
N ALA A 165 16.24 6.07 -12.36
CA ALA A 165 16.71 7.32 -12.95
C ALA A 165 15.74 8.48 -12.71
N ALA A 166 14.43 8.25 -12.76
CA ALA A 166 13.42 9.25 -12.45
C ALA A 166 13.54 9.74 -10.99
N VAL A 167 13.71 8.83 -10.03
CA VAL A 167 13.98 9.19 -8.62
C VAL A 167 15.23 10.06 -8.51
N GLU A 168 16.31 9.66 -9.18
CA GLU A 168 17.58 10.40 -9.14
C GLU A 168 17.44 11.82 -9.68
N GLN A 169 16.75 12.00 -10.81
CA GLN A 169 16.52 13.30 -11.44
C GLN A 169 15.67 14.24 -10.58
N MET A 170 14.73 13.71 -9.81
CA MET A 170 13.81 14.50 -8.98
C MET A 170 14.31 14.68 -7.55
N SER A 171 15.35 13.94 -7.12
CA SER A 171 15.93 14.11 -5.79
C SER A 171 16.64 15.47 -5.67
N ARG A 172 16.58 16.07 -4.48
CA ARG A 172 17.16 17.38 -4.20
C ARG A 172 18.20 17.24 -3.09
N GLU A 173 19.40 17.70 -3.37
CA GLU A 173 20.47 17.75 -2.38
C GLU A 173 20.06 18.66 -1.20
N GLY A 174 20.35 18.24 0.02
CA GLY A 174 19.99 18.95 1.24
C GLY A 174 18.52 18.87 1.66
N ALA A 175 17.62 18.41 0.79
CA ALA A 175 16.22 18.18 1.13
C ALA A 175 16.01 16.77 1.69
N PHE A 176 14.96 16.58 2.49
CA PHE A 176 14.45 15.26 2.82
C PHE A 176 13.66 14.72 1.62
N ASN A 177 14.20 13.72 0.95
CA ASN A 177 13.60 13.09 -0.23
C ASN A 177 12.77 11.89 0.19
N LEU A 178 11.44 11.98 0.06
CA LEU A 178 10.49 10.90 0.26
C LEU A 178 10.05 10.39 -1.10
N ALA A 179 10.40 9.14 -1.43
CA ALA A 179 9.95 8.49 -2.67
C ALA A 179 8.69 7.67 -2.41
N LEU A 180 7.63 7.94 -3.17
CA LEU A 180 6.40 7.17 -3.23
C LEU A 180 6.44 6.32 -4.49
N VAL A 181 6.56 5.01 -4.34
CA VAL A 181 6.78 4.05 -5.43
C VAL A 181 6.00 2.78 -5.14
N HIS A 182 5.30 2.24 -6.11
CA HIS A 182 4.48 1.06 -5.85
C HIS A 182 5.32 -0.18 -5.48
N GLN A 183 6.32 -0.53 -6.28
CA GLN A 183 7.15 -1.72 -6.05
C GLN A 183 8.49 -1.40 -5.38
N PRO A 184 8.96 -2.20 -4.39
CA PRO A 184 10.21 -1.95 -3.68
C PRO A 184 11.49 -2.21 -4.50
N SER A 185 11.37 -2.73 -5.71
CA SER A 185 12.46 -3.25 -6.55
C SER A 185 13.52 -2.22 -6.98
N ILE A 186 13.27 -0.91 -6.80
CA ILE A 186 14.24 0.14 -7.16
C ILE A 186 15.06 0.65 -5.97
N TRP A 187 14.73 0.23 -4.73
CA TRP A 187 15.32 0.83 -3.53
C TRP A 187 16.85 0.73 -3.49
N GLU A 188 17.41 -0.45 -3.78
CA GLU A 188 18.88 -0.62 -3.76
C GLU A 188 19.62 0.28 -4.75
N ARG A 189 18.94 0.75 -5.81
CA ARG A 189 19.52 1.64 -6.81
C ARG A 189 19.41 3.11 -6.42
N THR A 190 18.54 3.45 -5.48
CA THR A 190 18.18 4.83 -5.13
C THR A 190 18.55 5.24 -3.71
N GLN A 191 19.10 4.35 -2.89
CA GLN A 191 19.44 4.56 -1.48
C GLN A 191 20.28 5.83 -1.21
N SER A 192 21.20 6.17 -2.12
CA SER A 192 22.06 7.36 -1.98
C SER A 192 21.34 8.68 -2.27
N LYS A 193 20.10 8.63 -2.78
CA LYS A 193 19.35 9.81 -3.26
C LYS A 193 18.09 10.09 -2.45
N ILE A 194 17.63 9.13 -1.67
CA ILE A 194 16.37 9.22 -0.91
C ILE A 194 16.59 8.94 0.57
N ASP A 195 15.81 9.59 1.41
CA ASP A 195 15.82 9.37 2.86
C ASP A 195 14.77 8.34 3.29
N LEU A 196 13.61 8.34 2.63
CA LEU A 196 12.52 7.39 2.87
C LEU A 196 11.89 6.97 1.54
N MET A 197 11.68 5.66 1.36
CA MET A 197 10.82 5.11 0.30
C MET A 197 9.62 4.40 0.93
N LEU A 198 8.44 4.66 0.38
CA LEU A 198 7.18 4.00 0.73
C LEU A 198 6.70 3.15 -0.43
N CYS A 199 6.45 1.87 -0.16
CA CYS A 199 6.02 0.90 -1.18
C CYS A 199 4.87 0.04 -0.68
N GLY A 200 4.14 -0.57 -1.64
CA GLY A 200 3.14 -1.62 -1.43
C GLY A 200 3.47 -2.89 -2.20
N HIS A 201 2.52 -3.31 -3.06
CA HIS A 201 2.62 -4.38 -4.05
C HIS A 201 2.67 -5.81 -3.51
N THR A 202 3.39 -6.08 -2.45
CA THR A 202 3.69 -7.44 -1.99
C THR A 202 2.57 -8.07 -1.17
N HIS A 203 1.64 -7.27 -0.65
CA HIS A 203 0.58 -7.66 0.29
C HIS A 203 1.06 -8.46 1.52
N ASN A 204 2.39 -8.50 1.78
CA ASN A 204 3.00 -9.47 2.71
C ASN A 204 2.57 -10.92 2.39
N GLY A 205 2.37 -11.22 1.09
CA GLY A 205 1.92 -12.51 0.59
C GLY A 205 0.45 -12.84 0.86
N GLN A 206 -0.31 -11.92 1.43
CA GLN A 206 -1.77 -11.94 1.70
C GLN A 206 -2.28 -13.19 2.43
N ILE A 207 -2.09 -14.41 1.88
CA ILE A 207 -2.62 -15.68 2.41
C ILE A 207 -1.46 -16.69 2.54
N PHE A 208 -1.21 -17.17 3.78
CA PHE A 208 -0.28 -18.27 4.01
C PHE A 208 -0.77 -19.53 3.26
N PRO A 209 0.09 -20.31 2.57
CA PRO A 209 1.57 -20.19 2.56
C PRO A 209 2.14 -19.37 1.38
N PHE A 210 1.34 -18.61 0.64
CA PHE A 210 1.78 -17.86 -0.53
C PHE A 210 2.87 -16.82 -0.20
N ASN A 211 2.93 -16.36 1.05
CA ASN A 211 3.99 -15.46 1.54
C ASN A 211 5.41 -16.03 1.35
N PHE A 212 5.60 -17.34 1.28
CA PHE A 212 6.91 -17.93 0.95
C PHE A 212 7.29 -17.71 -0.51
N LEU A 213 6.32 -17.78 -1.43
CA LEU A 213 6.57 -17.54 -2.86
C LEU A 213 6.93 -16.07 -3.11
N VAL A 214 6.23 -15.16 -2.46
CA VAL A 214 6.52 -13.72 -2.56
C VAL A 214 7.94 -13.39 -2.07
N ARG A 215 8.43 -14.06 -1.03
CA ARG A 215 9.82 -13.90 -0.53
C ARG A 215 10.90 -14.45 -1.47
N LEU A 216 10.54 -15.33 -2.40
CA LEU A 216 11.47 -15.78 -3.45
C LEU A 216 11.64 -14.73 -4.54
N GLN A 217 10.62 -13.91 -4.77
CA GLN A 217 10.62 -12.88 -5.82
C GLN A 217 11.10 -11.52 -5.31
N PHE A 218 10.73 -11.14 -4.07
CA PHE A 218 11.05 -9.83 -3.50
C PHE A 218 11.93 -9.99 -2.27
N ARG A 219 13.07 -9.28 -2.26
CA ARG A 219 13.97 -9.22 -1.10
C ARG A 219 13.31 -8.53 0.10
N HIS A 220 12.54 -7.48 -0.16
CA HIS A 220 11.85 -6.66 0.85
C HIS A 220 10.34 -6.87 0.70
N VAL A 221 9.74 -7.64 1.60
CA VAL A 221 8.32 -8.04 1.46
C VAL A 221 7.40 -7.22 2.34
N HIS A 222 7.77 -6.90 3.58
CA HIS A 222 6.92 -6.14 4.50
C HIS A 222 7.73 -5.59 5.66
N GLY A 223 7.39 -4.37 6.06
CA GLY A 223 7.95 -3.70 7.24
C GLY A 223 9.06 -2.72 6.90
N LEU A 224 9.87 -2.41 7.89
CA LEU A 224 10.91 -1.38 7.84
C LEU A 224 12.27 -2.00 7.56
N PHE A 225 12.99 -1.42 6.61
CA PHE A 225 14.36 -1.75 6.26
C PHE A 225 15.18 -0.46 6.26
N ALA A 226 16.43 -0.52 6.72
CA ALA A 226 17.34 0.62 6.74
C ALA A 226 18.72 0.16 6.25
N GLU A 227 19.24 0.82 5.24
CA GLU A 227 20.54 0.54 4.64
C GLU A 227 21.06 1.80 3.91
N GLY A 228 22.36 2.03 3.93
CA GLY A 228 22.97 3.13 3.16
C GLY A 228 22.53 4.54 3.55
N GLY A 229 22.01 4.74 4.76
CA GLY A 229 21.44 6.02 5.21
C GLY A 229 20.02 6.28 4.72
N SER A 230 19.42 5.34 3.99
CA SER A 230 18.04 5.38 3.50
C SER A 230 17.15 4.38 4.25
N THR A 231 15.87 4.68 4.32
CA THR A 231 14.85 3.83 4.92
C THR A 231 13.84 3.41 3.85
N LEU A 232 13.45 2.13 3.84
CA LEU A 232 12.35 1.61 3.04
C LEU A 232 11.26 1.11 3.98
N TYR A 233 10.03 1.47 3.71
CA TYR A 233 8.86 0.81 4.30
C TYR A 233 8.03 0.14 3.21
N VAL A 234 7.78 -1.15 3.36
CA VAL A 234 6.91 -1.92 2.46
C VAL A 234 5.62 -2.25 3.21
N SER A 235 4.51 -1.70 2.73
CA SER A 235 3.18 -1.95 3.30
C SER A 235 2.65 -3.33 2.92
N SER A 236 1.83 -3.89 3.80
CA SER A 236 1.03 -5.08 3.48
C SER A 236 -0.25 -4.76 2.70
N GLY A 237 -0.48 -3.48 2.37
CA GLY A 237 -1.67 -3.02 1.68
C GLY A 237 -2.87 -2.76 2.58
N ALA A 238 -3.79 -1.94 2.12
CA ALA A 238 -5.03 -1.58 2.81
C ALA A 238 -6.26 -2.37 2.30
N GLY A 239 -6.09 -3.15 1.22
CA GLY A 239 -7.11 -4.03 0.64
C GLY A 239 -6.59 -5.43 0.37
N CYS A 240 -7.32 -6.18 -0.43
CA CYS A 240 -6.95 -7.52 -0.85
C CYS A 240 -7.01 -7.60 -2.37
N TRP A 241 -6.03 -8.24 -2.97
CA TRP A 241 -6.08 -8.62 -4.37
C TRP A 241 -6.78 -9.98 -4.52
N GLY A 242 -7.74 -10.10 -5.45
CA GLY A 242 -8.50 -11.34 -5.67
C GLY A 242 -9.37 -11.71 -4.46
N PRO A 243 -9.16 -12.87 -3.81
CA PRO A 243 -10.02 -13.29 -2.71
C PRO A 243 -9.86 -12.37 -1.49
N ARG A 244 -10.99 -11.88 -0.96
CA ARG A 244 -11.03 -11.01 0.24
C ARG A 244 -10.78 -11.81 1.51
N MET A 245 -9.55 -12.30 1.62
CA MET A 245 -9.09 -13.17 2.71
C MET A 245 -7.65 -12.79 3.08
N ARG A 246 -7.33 -12.79 4.37
CA ARG A 246 -5.95 -12.62 4.87
C ARG A 246 -5.63 -13.65 5.94
N LEU A 247 -4.56 -14.40 5.70
CA LEU A 247 -4.00 -15.38 6.64
C LEU A 247 -2.49 -15.14 6.77
N GLY A 248 -2.02 -14.80 7.97
CA GLY A 248 -0.60 -14.47 8.21
C GLY A 248 -0.19 -13.05 7.78
N SER A 249 -1.13 -12.25 7.27
CA SER A 249 -0.97 -10.82 6.97
C SER A 249 -2.19 -10.04 7.44
N ARG A 250 -2.13 -8.70 7.44
CA ARG A 250 -3.25 -7.81 7.81
C ARG A 250 -3.29 -6.61 6.89
N ASN A 251 -4.48 -6.03 6.70
CA ASN A 251 -4.58 -4.70 6.12
C ASN A 251 -4.01 -3.66 7.08
N GLU A 252 -3.35 -2.64 6.53
CA GLU A 252 -2.77 -1.59 7.34
C GLU A 252 -2.93 -0.19 6.74
N ILE A 253 -2.96 0.79 7.64
CA ILE A 253 -2.79 2.21 7.39
C ILE A 253 -1.51 2.60 8.12
N VAL A 254 -0.59 3.29 7.46
CA VAL A 254 0.69 3.68 8.05
C VAL A 254 0.68 5.17 8.34
N MET A 255 0.90 5.54 9.60
CA MET A 255 1.12 6.91 10.03
C MET A 255 2.60 7.19 10.08
N ILE A 256 3.07 8.17 9.33
CA ILE A 256 4.48 8.53 9.19
C ILE A 256 4.68 9.87 9.88
N GLU A 257 5.51 9.90 10.90
CA GLU A 257 5.90 11.09 11.64
C GLU A 257 7.34 11.45 11.27
N LEU A 258 7.51 12.54 10.55
CA LEU A 258 8.82 13.10 10.22
C LEU A 258 9.12 14.27 11.15
N ARG A 259 10.29 14.27 11.79
CA ARG A 259 10.68 15.26 12.81
C ARG A 259 12.07 15.82 12.56
N PRO A 260 12.33 17.09 12.94
CA PRO A 260 13.70 17.59 13.07
C PRO A 260 14.51 16.70 14.01
N ALA A 261 15.83 16.50 13.69
CA ALA A 261 16.75 15.75 14.55
C ALA A 261 17.27 16.61 15.70
#